data_8b1dc81818fc6c3e01764abc95ca2c48
#
_entry.id   8b1dc81818fc6c3e01764abc95ca2c48
#
_cell.length_a   1.000
_cell.length_b   1.000
_cell.length_c   1.000
_cell.angle_alpha   90.00
_cell.angle_beta   90.00
_cell.angle_gamma   90.00
#
_symmetry.space_group_name_H-M   'P 1'
#
loop_
_entity.id
_entity.type
_entity.pdbx_description
1 polymer ?
#
loop_
_entity_poly.entity_id
_entity_poly.type
_entity_poly.pdbx_seq_one_letter_code
_entity_poly.pdbx_strand_id
1 'polypeptide(L)'
;MIKNKNASIKTIIIAGLIVGTLDILAAFADYYIATGKGPEGVLRFIASGVFGKAAFTGTTIMIWLGLLFHFIIAFGLTIFFFIIYPKIKFLQLNIILTAIIFGIASWLITNLIIVPLSNTPSIPFKFSNALKAFCILVFTIGAPLSIIFKNFYKSHNQVATELT
;
A
#
# COMPACT_ATOMS: atom_id res chain seq x y z
N MET A 1 12.16 -21.86 2.97
CA MET A 1 12.34 -21.55 1.53
C MET A 1 11.01 -21.77 0.84
N ILE A 2 10.46 -20.81 0.08
CA ILE A 2 9.13 -20.93 -0.53
C ILE A 2 9.20 -21.98 -1.66
N LYS A 3 8.68 -23.18 -1.41
CA LYS A 3 8.74 -24.30 -2.37
C LYS A 3 7.85 -24.13 -3.62
N ASN A 4 6.79 -23.29 -3.56
CA ASN A 4 5.87 -23.07 -4.67
C ASN A 4 5.89 -21.63 -5.16
N LYS A 5 6.73 -21.35 -6.17
CA LYS A 5 6.89 -20.03 -6.79
C LYS A 5 5.57 -19.48 -7.37
N ASN A 6 4.76 -20.33 -7.99
CA ASN A 6 3.50 -19.93 -8.62
C ASN A 6 2.46 -19.48 -7.58
N ALA A 7 2.37 -20.19 -6.44
CA ALA A 7 1.47 -19.79 -5.35
C ALA A 7 1.88 -18.44 -4.73
N SER A 8 3.19 -18.20 -4.61
CA SER A 8 3.71 -16.92 -4.10
C SER A 8 3.38 -15.76 -5.04
N ILE A 9 3.59 -15.92 -6.34
CA ILE A 9 3.28 -14.90 -7.35
C ILE A 9 1.78 -14.60 -7.34
N LYS A 10 0.93 -15.64 -7.34
CA LYS A 10 -0.53 -15.47 -7.28
C LYS A 10 -0.95 -14.70 -6.02
N THR A 11 -0.39 -15.03 -4.87
CA THR A 11 -0.68 -14.33 -3.60
C THR A 11 -0.27 -12.87 -3.66
N ILE A 12 0.91 -12.54 -4.19
CA ILE A 12 1.38 -11.16 -4.34
C ILE A 12 0.46 -10.37 -5.28
N ILE A 13 0.05 -10.96 -6.42
CA ILE A 13 -0.85 -10.29 -7.37
C ILE A 13 -2.19 -10.00 -6.71
N ILE A 14 -2.82 -11.00 -6.09
CA ILE A 14 -4.13 -10.81 -5.43
C ILE A 14 -4.02 -9.81 -4.29
N ALA A 15 -3.02 -9.93 -3.43
CA ALA A 15 -2.82 -9.01 -2.31
C ALA A 15 -2.58 -7.57 -2.80
N GLY A 16 -1.72 -7.38 -3.80
CA GLY A 16 -1.44 -6.05 -4.37
C GLY A 16 -2.66 -5.39 -5.00
N LEU A 17 -3.50 -6.16 -5.71
CA LEU A 17 -4.76 -5.67 -6.25
C LEU A 17 -5.74 -5.29 -5.13
N ILE A 18 -5.89 -6.13 -4.10
CA ILE A 18 -6.80 -5.85 -2.98
C ILE A 18 -6.37 -4.58 -2.26
N VAL A 19 -5.11 -4.50 -1.81
CA VAL A 19 -4.66 -3.35 -1.04
C VAL A 19 -4.60 -2.07 -1.87
N GLY A 20 -4.14 -2.15 -3.13
CA GLY A 20 -4.13 -1.01 -4.03
C GLY A 20 -5.53 -0.47 -4.30
N THR A 21 -6.52 -1.35 -4.48
CA THR A 21 -7.92 -0.93 -4.67
C THR A 21 -8.51 -0.33 -3.40
N LEU A 22 -8.33 -0.97 -2.25
CA LEU A 22 -8.84 -0.46 -0.98
C LEU A 22 -8.23 0.90 -0.64
N ASP A 23 -6.93 1.06 -0.84
CA ASP A 23 -6.22 2.29 -0.50
C ASP A 23 -6.61 3.45 -1.40
N ILE A 24 -6.71 3.24 -2.72
CA ILE A 24 -7.12 4.31 -3.63
C ILE A 24 -8.59 4.71 -3.41
N LEU A 25 -9.47 3.77 -3.12
CA LEU A 25 -10.86 4.09 -2.81
C LEU A 25 -10.99 4.88 -1.51
N ALA A 26 -10.21 4.53 -0.48
CA ALA A 26 -10.18 5.29 0.76
C ALA A 26 -9.60 6.70 0.55
N ALA A 27 -8.57 6.85 -0.28
CA ALA A 27 -8.02 8.15 -0.65
C ALA A 27 -9.02 9.01 -1.41
N PHE A 28 -9.82 8.42 -2.31
CA PHE A 28 -10.90 9.12 -3.02
C PHE A 28 -12.00 9.59 -2.06
N ALA A 29 -12.42 8.72 -1.14
CA ALA A 29 -13.43 9.06 -0.15
C ALA A 29 -12.95 10.18 0.78
N ASP A 30 -11.70 10.08 1.30
CA ASP A 30 -11.11 11.10 2.13
C ASP A 30 -10.99 12.45 1.43
N TYR A 31 -10.54 12.45 0.19
CA TYR A 31 -10.43 13.66 -0.62
C TYR A 31 -11.80 14.30 -0.91
N TYR A 32 -12.81 13.49 -1.25
CA TYR A 32 -14.16 13.96 -1.47
C TYR A 32 -14.77 14.57 -0.21
N ILE A 33 -14.62 13.93 0.94
CA ILE A 33 -15.09 14.45 2.24
C ILE A 33 -14.42 15.78 2.58
N ALA A 34 -13.13 15.90 2.29
CA ALA A 34 -12.35 17.09 2.62
C ALA A 34 -12.58 18.27 1.67
N THR A 35 -12.94 18.03 0.41
CA THR A 35 -12.93 19.07 -0.64
C THR A 35 -14.21 19.17 -1.45
N GLY A 36 -15.10 18.18 -1.39
CA GLY A 36 -16.28 18.06 -2.28
C GLY A 36 -15.94 17.79 -3.75
N LYS A 37 -14.66 17.49 -4.08
CA LYS A 37 -14.17 17.31 -5.47
C LYS A 37 -14.04 15.83 -5.82
N GLY A 38 -14.06 15.53 -7.12
CA GLY A 38 -13.91 14.18 -7.66
C GLY A 38 -12.51 13.58 -7.46
N PRO A 39 -12.35 12.28 -7.78
CA PRO A 39 -11.12 11.51 -7.53
C PRO A 39 -9.91 11.96 -8.37
N GLU A 40 -10.14 12.76 -9.43
CA GLU A 40 -9.10 13.21 -10.35
C GLU A 40 -8.01 13.99 -9.64
N GLY A 41 -8.36 14.74 -8.58
CA GLY A 41 -7.41 15.50 -7.79
C GLY A 41 -6.38 14.60 -7.10
N VAL A 42 -6.81 13.45 -6.57
CA VAL A 42 -5.92 12.46 -5.95
C VAL A 42 -4.98 11.86 -6.99
N LEU A 43 -5.52 11.45 -8.14
CA LEU A 43 -4.73 10.81 -9.19
C LEU A 43 -3.72 11.77 -9.81
N ARG A 44 -4.10 13.03 -10.04
CA ARG A 44 -3.16 14.08 -10.48
C ARG A 44 -2.08 14.37 -9.44
N PHE A 45 -2.44 14.33 -8.15
CA PHE A 45 -1.47 14.47 -7.07
C PHE A 45 -0.44 13.32 -7.08
N ILE A 46 -0.87 12.08 -7.29
CA ILE A 46 0.04 10.93 -7.41
C ILE A 46 0.91 11.08 -8.68
N ALA A 47 0.32 11.46 -9.82
CA ALA A 47 1.06 11.71 -11.06
C ALA A 47 2.11 12.83 -10.88
N SER A 48 1.84 13.80 -10.01
CA SER A 48 2.78 14.90 -9.76
C SER A 48 4.10 14.42 -9.14
N GLY A 49 4.12 13.24 -8.55
CA GLY A 49 5.35 12.62 -8.07
C GLY A 49 6.41 12.45 -9.17
N VAL A 50 5.98 12.25 -10.41
CA VAL A 50 6.86 12.15 -11.59
C VAL A 50 6.89 13.45 -12.38
N PHE A 51 5.72 14.04 -12.63
CA PHE A 51 5.55 15.17 -13.57
C PHE A 51 5.50 16.55 -12.88
N GLY A 52 5.60 16.61 -11.57
CA GLY A 52 5.55 17.87 -10.82
C GLY A 52 4.23 18.63 -11.08
N LYS A 53 4.32 19.95 -11.19
CA LYS A 53 3.16 20.83 -11.40
C LYS A 53 2.42 20.55 -12.71
N ALA A 54 3.09 20.01 -13.73
CA ALA A 54 2.46 19.69 -15.02
C ALA A 54 1.34 18.64 -14.91
N ALA A 55 1.34 17.80 -13.87
CA ALA A 55 0.28 16.84 -13.63
C ALA A 55 -1.10 17.49 -13.41
N PHE A 56 -1.13 18.70 -12.85
CA PHE A 56 -2.38 19.40 -12.53
C PHE A 56 -3.00 20.14 -13.73
N THR A 57 -2.18 20.55 -14.68
CA THR A 57 -2.61 21.27 -15.91
C THR A 57 -2.65 20.36 -17.15
N GLY A 58 -2.14 19.13 -17.03
CA GLY A 58 -2.06 18.15 -18.10
C GLY A 58 -3.42 17.55 -18.49
N THR A 59 -3.41 16.82 -19.59
CA THR A 59 -4.58 16.12 -20.14
C THR A 59 -5.05 15.00 -19.23
N THR A 60 -6.15 14.34 -19.59
CA THR A 60 -6.71 13.18 -18.86
C THR A 60 -5.71 12.03 -18.69
N ILE A 61 -4.67 11.96 -19.54
CA ILE A 61 -3.61 10.95 -19.41
C ILE A 61 -2.94 10.98 -18.01
N MET A 62 -2.83 12.15 -17.38
CA MET A 62 -2.25 12.28 -16.04
C MET A 62 -3.04 11.53 -14.95
N ILE A 63 -4.35 11.39 -15.15
CA ILE A 63 -5.23 10.62 -14.25
C ILE A 63 -4.88 9.13 -14.33
N TRP A 64 -4.75 8.60 -15.54
CA TRP A 64 -4.39 7.19 -15.75
C TRP A 64 -2.96 6.86 -15.30
N LEU A 65 -2.04 7.78 -15.53
CA LEU A 65 -0.67 7.65 -15.04
C LEU A 65 -0.62 7.69 -13.51
N GLY A 66 -1.42 8.55 -12.87
CA GLY A 66 -1.54 8.56 -11.42
C GLY A 66 -2.05 7.23 -10.86
N LEU A 67 -3.07 6.63 -11.50
CA LEU A 67 -3.57 5.32 -11.13
C LEU A 67 -2.51 4.22 -11.31
N LEU A 68 -1.78 4.25 -12.42
CA LEU A 68 -0.68 3.32 -12.66
C LEU A 68 0.41 3.44 -11.60
N PHE A 69 0.86 4.65 -11.28
CA PHE A 69 1.89 4.87 -10.25
C PHE A 69 1.41 4.44 -8.86
N HIS A 70 0.14 4.68 -8.54
CA HIS A 70 -0.45 4.19 -7.31
C HIS A 70 -0.31 2.66 -7.18
N PHE A 71 -0.70 1.93 -8.21
CA PHE A 71 -0.56 0.47 -8.19
C PHE A 71 0.89 0.00 -8.17
N ILE A 72 1.82 0.70 -8.84
CA ILE A 72 3.25 0.39 -8.76
C ILE A 72 3.73 0.48 -7.30
N ILE A 73 3.35 1.54 -6.58
CA ILE A 73 3.69 1.72 -5.16
C ILE A 73 3.02 0.64 -4.31
N ALA A 74 1.73 0.36 -4.50
CA ALA A 74 1.00 -0.65 -3.76
C ALA A 74 1.60 -2.06 -3.94
N PHE A 75 1.97 -2.43 -5.16
CA PHE A 75 2.69 -3.69 -5.44
C PHE A 75 4.09 -3.70 -4.82
N GLY A 76 4.81 -2.59 -4.87
CA GLY A 76 6.12 -2.45 -4.23
C GLY A 76 6.05 -2.72 -2.72
N LEU A 77 5.09 -2.10 -2.03
CA LEU A 77 4.84 -2.33 -0.61
C LEU A 77 4.40 -3.78 -0.34
N THR A 78 3.53 -4.34 -1.17
CA THR A 78 3.06 -5.73 -1.05
C THR A 78 4.23 -6.72 -1.16
N ILE A 79 5.11 -6.56 -2.15
CA ILE A 79 6.29 -7.40 -2.33
C ILE A 79 7.24 -7.24 -1.14
N PHE A 80 7.51 -6.02 -0.71
CA PHE A 80 8.37 -5.73 0.42
C PHE A 80 7.88 -6.44 1.69
N PHE A 81 6.60 -6.31 2.02
CA PHE A 81 6.02 -6.96 3.19
C PHE A 81 5.94 -8.49 3.05
N PHE A 82 5.68 -9.00 1.85
CA PHE A 82 5.70 -10.43 1.57
C PHE A 82 7.08 -11.05 1.86
N ILE A 83 8.16 -10.35 1.50
CA ILE A 83 9.53 -10.82 1.74
C ILE A 83 9.91 -10.72 3.23
N ILE A 84 9.45 -9.67 3.92
CA ILE A 84 9.80 -9.42 5.32
C ILE A 84 8.99 -10.26 6.29
N TYR A 85 7.72 -10.51 6.03
CA TYR A 85 6.82 -11.22 6.93
C TYR A 85 7.38 -12.54 7.48
N PRO A 86 7.92 -13.48 6.68
CA PRO A 86 8.45 -14.75 7.19
C PRO A 86 9.76 -14.61 7.98
N LYS A 87 10.49 -13.51 7.78
CA LYS A 87 11.79 -13.29 8.44
C LYS A 87 11.65 -12.79 9.88
N ILE A 88 10.54 -12.16 10.21
CA ILE A 88 10.28 -11.57 11.52
C ILE A 88 9.22 -12.40 12.24
N LYS A 89 9.65 -13.32 13.11
CA LYS A 89 8.76 -14.21 13.86
C LYS A 89 7.66 -13.47 14.63
N PHE A 90 7.98 -12.30 15.16
CA PHE A 90 7.05 -11.45 15.89
C PHE A 90 5.81 -11.06 15.07
N LEU A 91 5.96 -10.83 13.76
CA LEU A 91 4.83 -10.51 12.85
C LEU A 91 3.86 -11.69 12.70
N GLN A 92 4.29 -12.91 12.99
CA GLN A 92 3.47 -14.11 12.84
C GLN A 92 2.61 -14.38 14.09
N LEU A 93 2.92 -13.75 15.23
CA LEU A 93 2.27 -14.00 16.51
C LEU A 93 0.90 -13.31 16.61
N ASN A 94 0.81 -12.05 16.22
CA ASN A 94 -0.38 -11.25 16.41
C ASN A 94 -0.73 -10.45 15.13
N ILE A 95 -1.92 -10.76 14.56
CA ILE A 95 -2.38 -10.16 13.30
C ILE A 95 -2.66 -8.67 13.42
N ILE A 96 -3.19 -8.22 14.57
CA ILE A 96 -3.51 -6.80 14.81
C ILE A 96 -2.22 -6.00 14.88
N LEU A 97 -1.24 -6.50 15.64
CA LEU A 97 0.05 -5.86 15.75
C LEU A 97 0.77 -5.78 14.40
N THR A 98 0.70 -6.85 13.60
CA THR A 98 1.24 -6.87 12.24
C THR A 98 0.56 -5.85 11.33
N ALA A 99 -0.76 -5.73 11.42
CA ALA A 99 -1.52 -4.72 10.67
C ALA A 99 -1.08 -3.29 11.02
N ILE A 100 -0.89 -3.00 12.31
CA ILE A 100 -0.40 -1.72 12.80
C ILE A 100 1.02 -1.45 12.29
N ILE A 101 1.93 -2.42 12.40
CA ILE A 101 3.33 -2.30 11.93
C ILE A 101 3.38 -2.06 10.42
N PHE A 102 2.58 -2.79 9.64
CA PHE A 102 2.53 -2.59 8.18
C PHE A 102 1.93 -1.23 7.82
N GLY A 103 0.91 -0.77 8.55
CA GLY A 103 0.36 0.58 8.39
C GLY A 103 1.39 1.67 8.70
N ILE A 104 2.11 1.56 9.83
CA ILE A 104 3.21 2.48 10.19
C ILE A 104 4.29 2.47 9.10
N ALA A 105 4.76 1.28 8.71
CA ALA A 105 5.82 1.16 7.73
C ALA A 105 5.39 1.73 6.35
N SER A 106 4.15 1.48 5.91
CA SER A 106 3.61 2.07 4.69
C SER A 106 3.58 3.59 4.76
N TRP A 107 3.10 4.14 5.89
CA TRP A 107 3.08 5.58 6.10
C TRP A 107 4.49 6.20 6.07
N LEU A 108 5.44 5.59 6.78
CA LEU A 108 6.84 6.05 6.82
C LEU A 108 7.49 5.97 5.42
N ILE A 109 7.36 4.84 4.72
CA ILE A 109 7.93 4.66 3.38
C ILE A 109 7.35 5.71 2.43
N THR A 110 6.04 5.91 2.44
CA THR A 110 5.39 6.87 1.54
C THR A 110 5.79 8.30 1.87
N ASN A 111 5.72 8.72 3.14
CA ASN A 111 5.89 10.13 3.52
C ASN A 111 7.34 10.54 3.75
N LEU A 112 8.24 9.62 4.13
CA LEU A 112 9.65 9.94 4.39
C LEU A 112 10.59 9.51 3.26
N ILE A 113 10.14 8.66 2.34
CA ILE A 113 10.97 8.19 1.25
C ILE A 113 10.36 8.58 -0.10
N ILE A 114 9.15 8.09 -0.42
CA ILE A 114 8.57 8.27 -1.76
C ILE A 114 8.24 9.74 -2.04
N VAL A 115 7.50 10.40 -1.15
CA VAL A 115 7.08 11.80 -1.34
C VAL A 115 8.29 12.74 -1.39
N PRO A 116 9.27 12.70 -0.45
CA PRO A 116 10.43 13.60 -0.52
C PRO A 116 11.35 13.37 -1.72
N LEU A 117 11.42 12.14 -2.23
CA LEU A 117 12.21 11.81 -3.43
C LEU A 117 11.47 12.09 -4.74
N SER A 118 10.20 12.46 -4.66
CA SER A 118 9.36 12.75 -5.83
C SER A 118 9.31 14.25 -6.14
N ASN A 119 8.74 14.59 -7.29
CA ASN A 119 8.46 15.98 -7.68
C ASN A 119 7.12 16.50 -7.13
N THR A 120 6.52 15.80 -6.15
CA THR A 120 5.24 16.19 -5.56
C THR A 120 5.37 17.55 -4.87
N PRO A 121 4.43 18.49 -5.10
CA PRO A 121 4.43 19.75 -4.38
C PRO A 121 4.36 19.54 -2.87
N SER A 122 5.18 20.28 -2.11
CA SER A 122 5.18 20.20 -0.66
C SER A 122 3.82 20.61 -0.09
N ILE A 123 3.30 19.78 0.80
CA ILE A 123 2.09 20.08 1.57
C ILE A 123 2.51 20.36 3.01
N PRO A 124 2.02 21.43 3.63
CA PRO A 124 2.28 21.70 5.04
C PRO A 124 1.86 20.50 5.91
N PHE A 125 2.78 20.05 6.77
CA PHE A 125 2.50 18.96 7.69
C PHE A 125 1.42 19.38 8.71
N LYS A 126 0.37 18.56 8.81
CA LYS A 126 -0.67 18.66 9.83
C LYS A 126 -0.81 17.31 10.53
N PHE A 127 -0.60 17.29 11.84
CA PHE A 127 -0.64 16.07 12.65
C PHE A 127 -1.96 15.31 12.49
N SER A 128 -3.09 16.03 12.46
CA SER A 128 -4.42 15.41 12.26
C SER A 128 -4.53 14.66 10.93
N ASN A 129 -3.96 15.23 9.84
CA ASN A 129 -3.96 14.57 8.54
C ASN A 129 -3.02 13.36 8.53
N ALA A 130 -1.88 13.47 9.20
CA ALA A 130 -0.93 12.35 9.32
C ALA A 130 -1.53 11.19 10.10
N LEU A 131 -2.21 11.47 11.22
CA LEU A 131 -2.88 10.45 12.03
C LEU A 131 -4.03 9.78 11.25
N LYS A 132 -4.83 10.57 10.54
CA LYS A 132 -5.91 10.05 9.69
C LYS A 132 -5.35 9.14 8.58
N ALA A 133 -4.34 9.61 7.85
CA ALA A 133 -3.69 8.82 6.80
C ALA A 133 -3.08 7.53 7.36
N PHE A 134 -2.46 7.57 8.53
CA PHE A 134 -1.97 6.38 9.22
C PHE A 134 -3.09 5.38 9.51
N CYS A 135 -4.22 5.82 10.09
CA CYS A 135 -5.36 4.96 10.35
C CYS A 135 -5.88 4.31 9.04
N ILE A 136 -6.03 5.10 7.98
CA ILE A 136 -6.43 4.58 6.67
C ILE A 136 -5.49 3.45 6.23
N LEU A 137 -4.17 3.68 6.25
CA LEU A 137 -3.19 2.69 5.81
C LEU A 137 -3.18 1.41 6.67
N VAL A 138 -3.47 1.52 7.97
CA VAL A 138 -3.64 0.32 8.83
C VAL A 138 -4.79 -0.55 8.33
N PHE A 139 -5.92 0.06 7.95
CA PHE A 139 -7.09 -0.67 7.49
C PHE A 139 -7.01 -1.10 6.03
N THR A 140 -6.44 -0.28 5.15
CA THR A 140 -6.41 -0.54 3.69
C THR A 140 -5.24 -1.40 3.24
N ILE A 141 -4.10 -1.31 3.93
CA ILE A 141 -2.88 -2.06 3.62
C ILE A 141 -2.54 -3.06 4.73
N GLY A 142 -2.41 -2.57 5.95
CA GLY A 142 -1.92 -3.36 7.08
C GLY A 142 -2.79 -4.58 7.38
N ALA A 143 -4.09 -4.39 7.57
CA ALA A 143 -5.02 -5.46 7.91
C ALA A 143 -5.15 -6.51 6.79
N PRO A 144 -5.41 -6.15 5.52
CA PRO A 144 -5.52 -7.14 4.45
C PRO A 144 -4.22 -7.94 4.25
N LEU A 145 -3.05 -7.28 4.23
CA LEU A 145 -1.77 -7.98 4.05
C LEU A 145 -1.47 -8.93 5.21
N SER A 146 -1.75 -8.52 6.45
CA SER A 146 -1.50 -9.37 7.62
C SER A 146 -2.36 -10.64 7.59
N ILE A 147 -3.62 -10.54 7.16
CA ILE A 147 -4.54 -11.68 7.01
C ILE A 147 -4.06 -12.59 5.87
N ILE A 148 -3.82 -12.04 4.69
CA ILE A 148 -3.44 -12.81 3.50
C ILE A 148 -2.11 -13.54 3.74
N PHE A 149 -1.11 -12.87 4.31
CA PHE A 149 0.21 -13.47 4.51
C PHE A 149 0.19 -14.51 5.64
N LYS A 150 -0.55 -14.27 6.73
CA LYS A 150 -0.73 -15.27 7.77
C LYS A 150 -1.31 -16.56 7.21
N ASN A 151 -2.36 -16.47 6.42
CA ASN A 151 -3.01 -17.64 5.83
C ASN A 151 -2.08 -18.35 4.83
N PHE A 152 -1.40 -17.59 3.98
CA PHE A 152 -0.45 -18.13 3.01
C PHE A 152 0.68 -18.91 3.69
N TYR A 153 1.37 -18.31 4.65
CA TYR A 153 2.52 -18.94 5.30
C TYR A 153 2.11 -20.09 6.23
N LYS A 154 0.93 -20.02 6.87
CA LYS A 154 0.39 -21.13 7.67
C LYS A 154 0.14 -22.37 6.80
N SER A 155 -0.52 -22.21 5.67
CA SER A 155 -0.79 -23.31 4.74
C SER A 155 0.49 -23.95 4.20
N HIS A 156 1.50 -23.14 3.87
CA HIS A 156 2.79 -23.65 3.36
C HIS A 156 3.60 -24.41 4.42
N ASN A 157 3.52 -24.01 5.67
CA ASN A 157 4.20 -24.72 6.78
C ASN A 157 3.53 -26.06 7.09
N GLN A 158 2.21 -26.16 7.03
CA GLN A 158 1.48 -27.43 7.25
C GLN A 158 1.85 -28.48 6.18
N VAL A 159 1.81 -28.12 4.90
CA VAL A 159 2.21 -29.01 3.80
C VAL A 159 3.66 -29.48 3.93
N ALA A 160 4.56 -28.65 4.45
CA ALA A 160 5.95 -29.02 4.65
C ALA A 160 6.12 -30.07 5.78
N THR A 161 5.27 -30.02 6.81
CA THR A 161 5.31 -30.94 7.96
C THR A 161 4.70 -32.30 7.61
N GLU A 162 3.72 -32.37 6.71
CA GLU A 162 3.09 -33.62 6.26
C GLU A 162 3.97 -34.44 5.28
N LEU A 163 5.01 -33.82 4.72
CA LEU A 163 5.93 -34.45 3.76
C LEU A 163 7.28 -34.88 4.37
N THR A 164 7.46 -34.69 5.68
CA THR A 164 8.65 -35.12 6.45
C THR A 164 8.34 -36.23 7.42
#